data_86e3cf030ff3135ba697c51cd7fb3293
#
_entry.id   86e3cf030ff3135ba697c51cd7fb3293
#
_cell.length_a   1.000
_cell.length_b   1.000
_cell.length_c   1.000
_cell.angle_alpha   90.00
_cell.angle_beta   90.00
_cell.angle_gamma   90.00
#
_symmetry.space_group_name_H-M   'P 1'
#
loop_
_entity.id
_entity.type
_entity.pdbx_description
1 polymer ?
#
loop_
_entity_poly.entity_id
_entity_poly.type
_entity_poly.pdbx_seq_one_letter_code
_entity_poly.pdbx_strand_id
1 'polypeptide(L)'
;MKKNKSNFRFDIILIFLVILLGPASGLLISKTNILDKYKFLNFLRPEVNFYEKVNFSKKHEIVFSSTKAIDLEVLLNQINLSYSNINSLEDLANFRLLTLPKDLSNIEPVSRRKNIFLSSILPLVVAENLNILEDRKKLCKAIKDNNSQLKDEIAKKYFIDLSEIEEISIDSTLKRIVDIVPVSLVMAQAAVESGWGTSRFALEGN
;
A
#
# COMPACT_ATOMS: atom_id res chain seq x y z
N MET A 1 18.69 -26.95 -15.77
CA MET A 1 17.46 -26.24 -15.30
C MET A 1 17.59 -24.76 -15.63
N LYS A 2 16.96 -24.28 -16.71
CA LYS A 2 16.96 -22.87 -17.09
C LYS A 2 15.81 -22.18 -16.32
N LYS A 3 16.12 -21.35 -15.32
CA LYS A 3 15.17 -20.54 -14.57
C LYS A 3 14.69 -19.37 -15.43
N ASN A 4 13.39 -19.29 -15.56
CA ASN A 4 12.61 -18.32 -16.33
C ASN A 4 12.82 -16.89 -15.81
N LYS A 5 13.74 -16.15 -16.44
CA LYS A 5 14.02 -14.72 -16.12
C LYS A 5 13.12 -13.73 -16.88
N SER A 6 12.22 -14.22 -17.74
CA SER A 6 11.45 -13.35 -18.64
C SER A 6 10.17 -12.78 -18.02
N ASN A 7 9.54 -13.47 -17.06
CA ASN A 7 8.23 -13.08 -16.55
C ASN A 7 8.28 -11.83 -15.65
N PHE A 8 9.37 -11.67 -14.87
CA PHE A 8 9.49 -10.52 -13.94
C PHE A 8 9.61 -9.15 -14.64
N ARG A 9 10.21 -9.11 -15.83
CA ARG A 9 10.34 -7.87 -16.62
C ARG A 9 9.03 -7.47 -17.30
N PHE A 10 8.22 -8.46 -17.72
CA PHE A 10 6.91 -8.23 -18.32
C PHE A 10 5.92 -7.67 -17.30
N ASP A 11 5.94 -8.17 -16.07
CA ASP A 11 5.04 -7.74 -15.00
C ASP A 11 5.30 -6.28 -14.59
N ILE A 12 6.58 -5.87 -14.52
CA ILE A 12 6.95 -4.47 -14.22
C ILE A 12 6.53 -3.53 -15.34
N ILE A 13 6.73 -3.92 -16.60
CA ILE A 13 6.33 -3.11 -17.75
C ILE A 13 4.81 -2.96 -17.82
N LEU A 14 4.06 -4.01 -17.51
CA LEU A 14 2.60 -3.98 -17.47
C LEU A 14 2.06 -3.06 -16.35
N ILE A 15 2.69 -3.08 -15.16
CA ILE A 15 2.37 -2.19 -14.04
C ILE A 15 2.65 -0.74 -14.43
N PHE A 16 3.78 -0.45 -15.09
CA PHE A 16 4.10 0.89 -15.60
C PHE A 16 3.10 1.38 -16.66
N LEU A 17 2.65 0.49 -17.53
CA LEU A 17 1.67 0.81 -18.58
C LEU A 17 0.28 1.13 -17.99
N VAL A 18 -0.11 0.45 -16.93
CA VAL A 18 -1.37 0.73 -16.19
C VAL A 18 -1.31 2.06 -15.45
N ILE A 19 -0.14 2.42 -14.90
CA ILE A 19 0.06 3.71 -14.19
C ILE A 19 0.09 4.89 -15.16
N LEU A 20 0.76 4.76 -16.31
CA LEU A 20 0.87 5.81 -17.35
C LEU A 20 -0.45 6.08 -18.08
N LEU A 21 -1.33 5.08 -18.18
CA LEU A 21 -2.63 5.20 -18.84
C LEU A 21 -3.78 5.49 -17.85
N GLY A 22 -3.47 5.67 -16.56
CA GLY A 22 -4.43 5.71 -15.46
C GLY A 22 -5.63 6.66 -15.64
N PRO A 23 -5.48 7.94 -15.94
CA PRO A 23 -6.63 8.86 -16.03
C PRO A 23 -7.48 8.65 -17.28
N ALA A 24 -6.85 8.32 -18.43
CA ALA A 24 -7.57 8.14 -19.70
C ALA A 24 -8.23 6.77 -19.86
N SER A 25 -7.68 5.73 -19.22
CA SER A 25 -8.19 4.37 -19.29
C SER A 25 -9.36 4.10 -18.37
N GLY A 26 -9.53 4.87 -17.30
CA GLY A 26 -10.67 4.75 -16.37
C GLY A 26 -12.03 4.94 -17.08
N LEU A 27 -12.10 5.80 -18.08
CA LEU A 27 -13.31 6.06 -18.87
C LEU A 27 -13.60 4.97 -19.93
N LEU A 28 -12.58 4.32 -20.46
CA LEU A 28 -12.71 3.23 -21.43
C LEU A 28 -12.99 1.87 -20.76
N ILE A 29 -12.47 1.65 -19.57
CA ILE A 29 -12.61 0.40 -18.82
C ILE A 29 -14.02 0.27 -18.21
N SER A 30 -14.70 1.38 -17.91
CA SER A 30 -16.07 1.35 -17.36
C SER A 30 -17.13 0.84 -18.37
N LYS A 31 -16.82 0.83 -19.66
CA LYS A 31 -17.74 0.39 -20.72
C LYS A 31 -17.53 -1.04 -21.21
N THR A 32 -16.49 -1.72 -20.77
CA THR A 32 -16.21 -3.07 -21.23
C THR A 32 -16.06 -4.00 -20.02
N ASN A 33 -16.81 -5.12 -20.00
CA ASN A 33 -16.66 -6.23 -19.05
C ASN A 33 -15.29 -6.95 -19.18
N ILE A 34 -14.26 -6.22 -19.60
CA ILE A 34 -12.90 -6.71 -19.79
C ILE A 34 -12.23 -6.95 -18.43
N LEU A 35 -12.60 -6.19 -17.39
CA LEU A 35 -12.04 -6.32 -16.05
C LEU A 35 -12.32 -7.67 -15.38
N ASP A 36 -13.48 -8.27 -15.68
CA ASP A 36 -13.84 -9.60 -15.16
C ASP A 36 -13.12 -10.75 -15.88
N LYS A 37 -12.54 -10.48 -17.05
CA LYS A 37 -11.89 -11.50 -17.88
C LYS A 37 -10.44 -11.79 -17.49
N TYR A 38 -9.81 -10.93 -16.68
CA TYR A 38 -8.44 -11.11 -16.25
C TYR A 38 -8.37 -11.52 -14.77
N LYS A 39 -8.13 -12.81 -14.50
CA LYS A 39 -7.77 -13.33 -13.16
C LYS A 39 -6.66 -12.52 -12.45
N PHE A 40 -5.84 -11.81 -13.23
CA PHE A 40 -4.78 -10.92 -12.78
C PHE A 40 -5.31 -9.70 -12.02
N LEU A 41 -6.47 -9.14 -12.42
CA LEU A 41 -7.06 -7.99 -11.71
C LEU A 41 -7.72 -8.40 -10.39
N ASN A 42 -8.17 -9.66 -10.28
CA ASN A 42 -8.60 -10.21 -8.99
C ASN A 42 -7.44 -10.38 -8.01
N PHE A 43 -6.21 -10.59 -8.51
CA PHE A 43 -5.00 -10.58 -7.70
C PHE A 43 -4.66 -9.18 -7.18
N LEU A 44 -4.98 -8.12 -7.94
CA LEU A 44 -4.78 -6.71 -7.52
C LEU A 44 -5.90 -6.20 -6.61
N ARG A 45 -7.01 -6.92 -6.47
CA ARG A 45 -8.08 -6.61 -5.55
C ARG A 45 -7.89 -7.49 -4.30
N PRO A 46 -7.23 -7.00 -3.24
CA PRO A 46 -7.19 -7.76 -2.00
C PRO A 46 -8.64 -7.95 -1.54
N GLU A 47 -9.00 -9.20 -1.23
CA GLU A 47 -10.30 -9.47 -0.67
C GLU A 47 -10.44 -8.66 0.63
N VAL A 48 -11.47 -7.83 0.73
CA VAL A 48 -11.76 -7.03 1.94
C VAL A 48 -11.82 -7.92 3.18
N ASN A 49 -12.28 -9.16 3.03
CA ASN A 49 -12.27 -10.20 4.06
C ASN A 49 -10.88 -10.54 4.63
N PHE A 50 -9.81 -10.24 3.89
CA PHE A 50 -8.45 -10.48 4.32
C PHE A 50 -8.04 -9.52 5.44
N TYR A 51 -8.43 -8.25 5.34
CA TYR A 51 -8.12 -7.24 6.36
C TYR A 51 -9.05 -7.32 7.59
N GLU A 52 -10.25 -7.90 7.45
CA GLU A 52 -11.18 -8.04 8.57
C GLU A 52 -10.67 -8.99 9.65
N LYS A 53 -9.78 -9.93 9.31
CA LYS A 53 -9.15 -10.88 10.21
C LYS A 53 -7.92 -10.33 10.93
N VAL A 54 -7.36 -9.23 10.45
CA VAL A 54 -6.13 -8.65 11.03
C VAL A 54 -6.50 -7.82 12.25
N ASN A 55 -6.32 -8.41 13.42
CA ASN A 55 -6.45 -7.71 14.68
C ASN A 55 -5.10 -7.07 15.03
N PHE A 56 -4.77 -5.94 14.40
CA PHE A 56 -3.65 -5.12 14.86
C PHE A 56 -3.99 -4.65 16.28
N SER A 57 -3.46 -5.36 17.26
CA SER A 57 -3.55 -4.92 18.64
C SER A 57 -2.87 -3.56 18.76
N LYS A 58 -3.66 -2.49 18.90
CA LYS A 58 -3.17 -1.12 19.21
C LYS A 58 -2.30 -1.08 20.47
N LYS A 59 -2.14 -2.19 21.17
CA LYS A 59 -1.64 -2.23 22.53
C LYS A 59 -0.12 -2.13 22.65
N HIS A 60 0.68 -2.42 21.59
CA HIS A 60 2.14 -2.30 21.63
C HIS A 60 2.68 -2.00 20.24
N GLU A 61 2.64 -0.72 19.84
CA GLU A 61 3.33 -0.26 18.64
C GLU A 61 4.82 -0.20 18.91
N ILE A 62 5.62 -0.90 18.11
CA ILE A 62 7.08 -0.82 18.13
C ILE A 62 7.47 0.35 17.22
N VAL A 63 7.83 1.48 17.81
CA VAL A 63 8.34 2.64 17.09
C VAL A 63 9.85 2.59 17.09
N PHE A 64 10.48 2.63 15.93
CA PHE A 64 11.91 2.51 15.78
C PHE A 64 12.50 3.63 14.91
N SER A 65 13.63 4.13 15.34
CA SER A 65 14.47 5.05 14.59
C SER A 65 15.93 4.71 14.83
N SER A 66 16.69 4.46 13.77
CA SER A 66 18.13 4.25 13.85
C SER A 66 18.82 4.89 12.67
N THR A 67 20.04 5.35 12.89
CA THR A 67 20.93 5.84 11.85
C THR A 67 21.68 4.72 11.12
N LYS A 68 21.64 3.49 11.67
CA LYS A 68 22.38 2.33 11.14
C LYS A 68 21.42 1.23 10.65
N ALA A 69 21.63 0.78 9.42
CA ALA A 69 20.83 -0.27 8.80
C ALA A 69 20.99 -1.63 9.49
N ILE A 70 22.15 -1.90 10.08
CA ILE A 70 22.39 -3.14 10.82
C ILE A 70 21.51 -3.24 12.07
N ASP A 71 21.29 -2.13 12.79
CA ASP A 71 20.44 -2.10 13.98
C ASP A 71 18.98 -2.36 13.62
N LEU A 72 18.54 -1.79 12.49
CA LEU A 72 17.21 -2.06 11.94
C LEU A 72 17.04 -3.54 11.58
N GLU A 73 18.02 -4.14 10.91
CA GLU A 73 17.97 -5.56 10.56
C GLU A 73 17.93 -6.46 11.80
N VAL A 74 18.73 -6.15 12.81
CA VAL A 74 18.73 -6.90 14.09
C VAL A 74 17.33 -6.85 14.72
N LEU A 75 16.72 -5.67 14.77
CA LEU A 75 15.37 -5.53 15.30
C LEU A 75 14.34 -6.31 14.49
N LEU A 76 14.35 -6.19 13.15
CA LEU A 76 13.43 -6.92 12.28
C LEU A 76 13.52 -8.43 12.50
N ASN A 77 14.74 -8.95 12.68
CA ASN A 77 14.96 -10.36 12.99
C ASN A 77 14.44 -10.74 14.38
N GLN A 78 14.64 -9.89 15.41
CA GLN A 78 14.15 -10.13 16.76
C GLN A 78 12.61 -10.21 16.85
N ILE A 79 11.92 -9.41 16.04
CA ILE A 79 10.44 -9.41 15.98
C ILE A 79 9.90 -10.37 14.90
N ASN A 80 10.76 -11.21 14.30
CA ASN A 80 10.43 -12.14 13.20
C ASN A 80 9.76 -11.47 11.99
N LEU A 81 10.06 -10.21 11.74
CA LEU A 81 9.51 -9.44 10.62
C LEU A 81 10.45 -9.51 9.42
N SER A 82 10.23 -10.48 8.56
CA SER A 82 10.95 -10.61 7.28
C SER A 82 9.98 -10.77 6.14
N TYR A 83 10.05 -9.88 5.14
CA TYR A 83 9.22 -9.94 3.95
C TYR A 83 9.24 -11.31 3.25
N SER A 84 10.38 -12.00 3.27
CA SER A 84 10.53 -13.32 2.66
C SER A 84 9.80 -14.45 3.41
N ASN A 85 9.43 -14.24 4.67
CA ASN A 85 8.85 -15.27 5.55
C ASN A 85 7.39 -14.95 5.95
N ILE A 86 6.84 -13.82 5.53
CA ILE A 86 5.47 -13.45 5.84
C ILE A 86 4.53 -14.22 4.92
N ASN A 87 3.71 -15.08 5.53
CA ASN A 87 2.71 -15.88 4.84
C ASN A 87 1.29 -15.34 5.05
N SER A 88 1.09 -14.53 6.10
CA SER A 88 -0.19 -13.89 6.41
C SER A 88 0.01 -12.49 6.98
N LEU A 89 -1.03 -11.65 6.97
CA LEU A 89 -0.98 -10.34 7.63
C LEU A 89 -0.95 -10.46 9.16
N GLU A 90 -1.41 -11.58 9.69
CA GLU A 90 -1.37 -11.86 11.13
C GLU A 90 0.07 -11.99 11.64
N ASP A 91 1.00 -12.33 10.76
CA ASP A 91 2.43 -12.42 11.07
C ASP A 91 3.10 -11.04 11.16
N LEU A 92 2.39 -9.97 10.77
CA LEU A 92 2.94 -8.63 10.82
C LEU A 92 2.94 -8.10 12.26
N ALA A 93 4.13 -7.77 12.75
CA ALA A 93 4.27 -7.02 13.98
C ALA A 93 3.72 -5.59 13.80
N ASN A 94 3.16 -5.03 14.86
CA ASN A 94 2.79 -3.62 14.91
C ASN A 94 4.06 -2.77 15.00
N PHE A 95 4.70 -2.57 13.86
CA PHE A 95 6.00 -1.93 13.70
C PHE A 95 5.89 -0.66 12.88
N ARG A 96 6.50 0.41 13.37
CA ARG A 96 6.56 1.70 12.70
C ARG A 96 8.00 2.20 12.65
N LEU A 97 8.54 2.25 11.44
CA LEU A 97 9.81 2.90 11.18
C LEU A 97 9.58 4.41 11.01
N LEU A 98 10.32 5.24 11.75
CA LEU A 98 10.22 6.69 11.63
C LEU A 98 11.09 7.23 10.49
N THR A 99 12.30 6.70 10.34
CA THR A 99 13.24 7.13 9.31
C THR A 99 14.03 5.94 8.78
N LEU A 100 14.33 5.96 7.47
CA LEU A 100 15.22 4.97 6.87
C LEU A 100 16.69 5.28 7.26
N PRO A 101 17.50 4.26 7.61
CA PRO A 101 18.91 4.42 7.89
C PRO A 101 19.67 4.95 6.66
N LYS A 102 20.51 5.97 6.87
CA LYS A 102 21.27 6.62 5.77
C LYS A 102 22.30 5.69 5.13
N ASP A 103 22.76 4.69 5.86
CA ASP A 103 23.75 3.70 5.43
C ASP A 103 23.11 2.42 4.83
N LEU A 104 21.80 2.43 4.55
CA LEU A 104 21.11 1.29 3.97
C LEU A 104 21.74 0.84 2.62
N SER A 105 22.30 1.78 1.85
CA SER A 105 23.04 1.52 0.61
C SER A 105 24.25 0.63 0.79
N ASN A 106 24.86 0.60 2.00
CA ASN A 106 26.07 -0.16 2.31
C ASN A 106 25.79 -1.62 2.63
N ILE A 107 24.53 -2.00 2.76
CA ILE A 107 24.16 -3.40 3.04
C ILE A 107 24.33 -4.27 1.78
N GLU A 108 25.15 -5.30 1.92
CA GLU A 108 25.36 -6.32 0.90
C GLU A 108 24.99 -7.73 1.42
N PRO A 109 24.54 -8.64 0.56
CA PRO A 109 24.24 -8.45 -0.86
C PRO A 109 22.96 -7.60 -1.06
N VAL A 110 22.73 -7.10 -2.29
CA VAL A 110 21.56 -6.28 -2.66
C VAL A 110 20.23 -6.93 -2.27
N SER A 111 20.13 -8.24 -2.32
CA SER A 111 18.92 -8.99 -1.89
C SER A 111 18.62 -8.79 -0.40
N ARG A 112 19.64 -8.75 0.45
CA ARG A 112 19.51 -8.49 1.90
C ARG A 112 19.00 -7.07 2.14
N ARG A 113 19.58 -6.07 1.48
CA ARG A 113 19.12 -4.68 1.53
C ARG A 113 17.66 -4.52 1.13
N LYS A 114 17.27 -5.15 0.02
CA LYS A 114 15.87 -5.15 -0.46
C LYS A 114 14.92 -5.79 0.55
N ASN A 115 15.32 -6.89 1.19
CA ASN A 115 14.51 -7.54 2.21
C ASN A 115 14.31 -6.62 3.44
N ILE A 116 15.35 -5.93 3.90
CA ILE A 116 15.26 -4.95 5.00
C ILE A 116 14.27 -3.86 4.62
N PHE A 117 14.41 -3.26 3.42
CA PHE A 117 13.50 -2.22 2.94
C PHE A 117 12.04 -2.70 2.91
N LEU A 118 11.77 -3.83 2.25
CA LEU A 118 10.41 -4.37 2.13
C LEU A 118 9.81 -4.73 3.49
N SER A 119 10.60 -5.34 4.37
CA SER A 119 10.16 -5.70 5.74
C SER A 119 9.80 -4.45 6.56
N SER A 120 10.48 -3.34 6.32
CA SER A 120 10.23 -2.08 7.04
C SER A 120 8.99 -1.35 6.53
N ILE A 121 8.71 -1.40 5.22
CA ILE A 121 7.60 -0.65 4.61
C ILE A 121 6.28 -1.41 4.70
N LEU A 122 6.30 -2.74 4.61
CA LEU A 122 5.08 -3.54 4.57
C LEU A 122 4.12 -3.31 5.75
N PRO A 123 4.57 -3.24 7.03
CA PRO A 123 3.67 -2.97 8.14
C PRO A 123 2.98 -1.60 8.03
N LEU A 124 3.67 -0.59 7.50
CA LEU A 124 3.12 0.75 7.31
C LEU A 124 2.01 0.75 6.26
N VAL A 125 2.23 0.06 5.14
CA VAL A 125 1.24 -0.07 4.07
C VAL A 125 -0.01 -0.78 4.56
N VAL A 126 0.16 -1.85 5.34
CA VAL A 126 -0.97 -2.61 5.89
C VAL A 126 -1.73 -1.79 6.93
N ALA A 127 -1.03 -1.09 7.83
CA ALA A 127 -1.66 -0.22 8.82
C ALA A 127 -2.49 0.89 8.15
N GLU A 128 -1.97 1.50 7.08
CA GLU A 128 -2.71 2.54 6.36
C GLU A 128 -3.93 1.99 5.64
N ASN A 129 -3.84 0.84 5.00
CA ASN A 129 -5.00 0.18 4.41
C ASN A 129 -6.09 -0.16 5.46
N LEU A 130 -5.71 -0.52 6.68
CA LEU A 130 -6.65 -0.73 7.77
C LEU A 130 -7.36 0.58 8.17
N ASN A 131 -6.64 1.69 8.23
CA ASN A 131 -7.22 3.01 8.47
C ASN A 131 -8.22 3.40 7.36
N ILE A 132 -7.86 3.14 6.09
CA ILE A 132 -8.75 3.37 4.95
C ILE A 132 -10.02 2.53 5.06
N LEU A 133 -9.92 1.27 5.47
CA LEU A 133 -11.09 0.41 5.67
C LEU A 133 -12.00 0.91 6.80
N GLU A 134 -11.45 1.44 7.89
CA GLU A 134 -12.25 2.07 8.94
C GLU A 134 -13.00 3.30 8.41
N ASP A 135 -12.34 4.15 7.62
CA ASP A 135 -12.99 5.31 7.00
C ASP A 135 -14.06 4.89 6.00
N ARG A 136 -13.80 3.85 5.20
CA ARG A 136 -14.78 3.27 4.30
C ARG A 136 -16.02 2.75 5.03
N LYS A 137 -15.85 2.11 6.19
CA LYS A 137 -16.98 1.68 7.03
C LYS A 137 -17.80 2.88 7.51
N LYS A 138 -17.12 3.96 7.97
CA LYS A 138 -17.79 5.22 8.36
C LYS A 138 -18.52 5.85 7.19
N LEU A 139 -17.89 5.90 6.01
CA LEU A 139 -18.49 6.41 4.79
C LEU A 139 -19.75 5.63 4.39
N CYS A 140 -19.69 4.31 4.37
CA CYS A 140 -20.84 3.47 4.05
C CYS A 140 -22.00 3.71 5.01
N LYS A 141 -21.72 3.93 6.31
CA LYS A 141 -22.73 4.31 7.30
C LYS A 141 -23.28 5.69 7.01
N ALA A 142 -22.43 6.70 6.75
CA ALA A 142 -22.85 8.06 6.44
C ALA A 142 -23.76 8.12 5.20
N ILE A 143 -23.47 7.31 4.19
CA ILE A 143 -24.31 7.20 2.98
C ILE A 143 -25.68 6.61 3.34
N LYS A 144 -25.70 5.51 4.11
CA LYS A 144 -26.94 4.86 4.54
C LYS A 144 -27.83 5.78 5.38
N ASP A 145 -27.20 6.55 6.27
CA ASP A 145 -27.88 7.45 7.21
C ASP A 145 -28.15 8.85 6.62
N ASN A 146 -27.81 9.09 5.33
CA ASN A 146 -27.86 10.40 4.66
C ASN A 146 -27.16 11.52 5.43
N ASN A 147 -26.04 11.21 6.11
CA ASN A 147 -25.27 12.16 6.88
C ASN A 147 -24.28 12.91 5.97
N SER A 148 -24.71 14.10 5.48
CA SER A 148 -23.90 14.93 4.59
C SER A 148 -22.62 15.44 5.28
N GLN A 149 -22.71 15.85 6.55
CA GLN A 149 -21.56 16.37 7.29
C GLN A 149 -20.42 15.34 7.36
N LEU A 150 -20.72 14.08 7.69
CA LEU A 150 -19.69 13.03 7.76
C LEU A 150 -19.14 12.68 6.36
N LYS A 151 -19.97 12.76 5.30
CA LYS A 151 -19.49 12.61 3.92
C LYS A 151 -18.50 13.71 3.56
N ASP A 152 -18.79 14.96 3.91
CA ASP A 152 -17.91 16.11 3.69
C ASP A 152 -16.59 16.00 4.45
N GLU A 153 -16.63 15.56 5.71
CA GLU A 153 -15.43 15.34 6.53
C GLU A 153 -14.51 14.29 5.90
N ILE A 154 -15.09 13.17 5.43
CA ILE A 154 -14.33 12.13 4.75
C ILE A 154 -13.80 12.63 3.40
N ALA A 155 -14.61 13.33 2.60
CA ALA A 155 -14.17 13.91 1.34
C ALA A 155 -12.96 14.83 1.53
N LYS A 156 -13.00 15.72 2.51
CA LYS A 156 -11.88 16.60 2.87
C LYS A 156 -10.63 15.82 3.27
N LYS A 157 -10.78 14.76 4.06
CA LYS A 157 -9.65 13.90 4.45
C LYS A 157 -8.93 13.29 3.24
N TYR A 158 -9.69 12.96 2.19
CA TYR A 158 -9.17 12.36 0.96
C TYR A 158 -8.94 13.38 -0.16
N PHE A 159 -8.95 14.68 0.15
CA PHE A 159 -8.74 15.78 -0.80
C PHE A 159 -9.69 15.74 -1.99
N ILE A 160 -10.95 15.33 -1.75
CA ILE A 160 -12.00 15.27 -2.78
C ILE A 160 -12.81 16.55 -2.71
N ASP A 161 -12.86 17.30 -3.81
CA ASP A 161 -13.73 18.45 -3.96
C ASP A 161 -15.12 18.00 -4.44
N LEU A 162 -16.10 18.05 -3.53
CA LEU A 162 -17.46 17.63 -3.83
C LEU A 162 -18.19 18.63 -4.74
N SER A 163 -17.72 19.87 -4.86
CA SER A 163 -18.34 20.89 -5.72
C SER A 163 -18.12 20.60 -7.21
N GLU A 164 -17.10 19.80 -7.55
CA GLU A 164 -16.80 19.38 -8.91
C GLU A 164 -17.53 18.09 -9.33
N ILE A 165 -18.35 17.51 -8.43
CA ILE A 165 -19.00 16.22 -8.64
C ILE A 165 -20.50 16.43 -8.71
N GLU A 166 -21.16 15.86 -9.74
CA GLU A 166 -22.63 15.84 -9.81
C GLU A 166 -23.21 15.16 -8.56
N GLU A 167 -24.23 15.78 -7.94
CA GLU A 167 -24.83 15.34 -6.68
C GLU A 167 -25.23 13.86 -6.69
N ILE A 168 -25.81 13.38 -7.80
CA ILE A 168 -26.21 11.99 -7.99
C ILE A 168 -25.02 11.01 -7.98
N SER A 169 -23.81 11.51 -8.24
CA SER A 169 -22.59 10.72 -8.38
C SER A 169 -21.68 10.77 -7.14
N ILE A 170 -21.99 11.63 -6.15
CA ILE A 170 -21.14 11.85 -4.97
C ILE A 170 -20.88 10.52 -4.23
N ASP A 171 -21.94 9.80 -3.85
CA ASP A 171 -21.81 8.57 -3.04
C ASP A 171 -21.04 7.48 -3.76
N SER A 172 -21.24 7.35 -5.07
CA SER A 172 -20.51 6.37 -5.89
C SER A 172 -19.03 6.74 -6.05
N THR A 173 -18.75 8.03 -6.22
CA THR A 173 -17.38 8.55 -6.34
C THR A 173 -16.61 8.41 -5.03
N LEU A 174 -17.21 8.77 -3.90
CA LEU A 174 -16.61 8.58 -2.58
C LEU A 174 -16.29 7.11 -2.32
N LYS A 175 -17.23 6.19 -2.59
CA LYS A 175 -17.00 4.74 -2.43
C LYS A 175 -15.87 4.20 -3.32
N ARG A 176 -15.64 4.80 -4.48
CA ARG A 176 -14.59 4.39 -5.41
C ARG A 176 -13.21 4.89 -4.97
N ILE A 177 -13.15 6.11 -4.40
CA ILE A 177 -11.87 6.74 -4.00
C ILE A 177 -11.44 6.25 -2.61
N VAL A 178 -12.39 6.17 -1.65
CA VAL A 178 -12.09 5.69 -0.29
C VAL A 178 -12.08 4.16 -0.30
N ASP A 179 -11.00 3.62 -0.83
CA ASP A 179 -10.78 2.16 -0.92
C ASP A 179 -9.30 1.83 -0.71
N ILE A 180 -9.04 0.60 -0.30
CA ILE A 180 -7.68 0.11 -0.07
C ILE A 180 -6.88 0.07 -1.36
N VAL A 181 -5.57 0.29 -1.22
CA VAL A 181 -4.63 0.15 -2.34
C VAL A 181 -3.96 -1.22 -2.26
N PRO A 182 -3.83 -1.97 -3.38
CA PRO A 182 -3.11 -3.23 -3.37
C PRO A 182 -1.71 -3.09 -2.77
N VAL A 183 -1.40 -3.91 -1.76
CA VAL A 183 -0.11 -3.85 -1.05
C VAL A 183 1.06 -3.98 -2.01
N SER A 184 0.97 -4.91 -2.97
CA SER A 184 2.02 -5.13 -3.98
C SER A 184 2.28 -3.89 -4.84
N LEU A 185 1.24 -3.12 -5.17
CA LEU A 185 1.36 -1.88 -5.95
C LEU A 185 2.10 -0.80 -5.14
N VAL A 186 1.69 -0.58 -3.89
CA VAL A 186 2.33 0.40 -3.00
C VAL A 186 3.79 0.03 -2.75
N MET A 187 4.07 -1.25 -2.49
CA MET A 187 5.43 -1.75 -2.26
C MET A 187 6.32 -1.58 -3.49
N ALA A 188 5.78 -1.87 -4.70
CA ALA A 188 6.52 -1.69 -5.94
C ALA A 188 6.82 -0.22 -6.21
N GLN A 189 5.85 0.66 -6.01
CA GLN A 189 6.02 2.10 -6.16
C GLN A 189 7.02 2.65 -5.15
N ALA A 190 6.90 2.30 -3.87
CA ALA A 190 7.84 2.71 -2.84
C ALA A 190 9.28 2.28 -3.18
N ALA A 191 9.48 1.05 -3.69
CA ALA A 191 10.78 0.56 -4.08
C ALA A 191 11.38 1.34 -5.26
N VAL A 192 10.57 1.67 -6.26
CA VAL A 192 11.03 2.40 -7.47
C VAL A 192 11.33 3.85 -7.13
N GLU A 193 10.37 4.56 -6.52
CA GLU A 193 10.48 6.00 -6.23
C GLU A 193 11.60 6.31 -5.23
N SER A 194 11.79 5.45 -4.23
CA SER A 194 12.84 5.64 -3.21
C SER A 194 14.19 5.05 -3.61
N GLY A 195 14.31 4.36 -4.77
CA GLY A 195 15.50 3.57 -5.10
C GLY A 195 15.81 2.52 -4.04
N TRP A 196 14.78 1.79 -3.56
CA TRP A 196 14.88 0.85 -2.45
C TRP A 196 15.35 1.51 -1.12
N GLY A 197 14.90 2.75 -0.89
CA GLY A 197 15.25 3.52 0.28
C GLY A 197 16.65 4.12 0.26
N THR A 198 17.33 4.14 -0.91
CA THR A 198 18.72 4.63 -1.02
C THR A 198 18.84 5.91 -1.84
N SER A 199 17.76 6.41 -2.43
CA SER A 199 17.79 7.66 -3.18
C SER A 199 18.01 8.86 -2.23
N ARG A 200 18.59 9.93 -2.76
CA ARG A 200 18.76 11.18 -2.01
C ARG A 200 17.43 11.69 -1.46
N PHE A 201 16.36 11.63 -2.24
CA PHE A 201 15.03 12.06 -1.78
C PHE A 201 14.50 11.22 -0.62
N ALA A 202 14.73 9.91 -0.64
CA ALA A 202 14.32 9.04 0.46
C ALA A 202 15.10 9.30 1.76
N LEU A 203 16.34 9.78 1.66
CA LEU A 203 17.23 10.02 2.81
C LEU A 203 17.15 11.44 3.35
N GLU A 204 16.87 12.44 2.49
CA GLU A 204 16.83 13.86 2.86
C GLU A 204 15.40 14.39 3.03
N GLY A 205 14.40 13.72 2.48
CA GLY A 205 12.99 14.11 2.53
C GLY A 205 12.23 13.63 3.78
N ASN A 206 12.93 12.99 4.72
CA ASN A 206 12.38 12.51 6.00
C ASN A 206 12.53 13.56 7.09
#